data_d762e30e9a1fc81474d1f4da98a0d2f4
#
_entry.id   d762e30e9a1fc81474d1f4da98a0d2f4
#
_cell.length_a   1.000
_cell.length_b   1.000
_cell.length_c   1.000
_cell.angle_alpha   90.00
_cell.angle_beta   90.00
_cell.angle_gamma   90.00
#
_symmetry.space_group_name_H-M   'P 1'
#
loop_
_entity.id
_entity.type
_entity.pdbx_description
1 polymer ?
#
loop_
_entity_poly.entity_id
_entity_poly.type
_entity_poly.pdbx_seq_one_letter_code
_entity_poly.pdbx_strand_id
1 'polypeptide(L)'
;MAVYKVANLVVSGVYRDSVQLMEVSESIKRLKGVVDAAVVMGTVSNKESLKPLGLLTSEGEKAGPNDIIIAVKAAGNIEEILETSKKLLFETHVTAPKYISIEEALNANPDVKFASISIPGGYVEEVAVKLIEGNVNLFIFSDHVPIETEVSLKRKASSRDLLVMGPEAGTAFVAGVGFGFANNVMRGNVGVVASAGSGIQEFVTLLDAYGIGVSHAIGVGARDLTEKVGGIMAQKALRLLNGDSDTKFIAFIAKHSDINVVKRILEEEKISKPLALCLLGVSQPITDQPQSHTLHGLVMHIASQLSRGKRDEMINSLLREADMLKKMVSHEPGFPRGFYSGGTLATETAYVWNKAGLEIYSNIGLSWTRRLDNPYTSIGATIVDYGSEEFTEGRPHPIIDPTLRNRRIVTELESDSTNSIAMDLIIGYGAPDNIVSKVFDEIGEAVLKNRKKRLAVRVVGTDKDYQWPQVSGIEKFGVLTSSSNAMAAVFTAACGKNDPSLVDFLISELILEVEK
;
A
#
# COMPACT_ATOMS: atom_id res chain seq x y z
N MET A 1 37.38 3.46 -17.35
CA MET A 1 35.91 3.54 -17.23
C MET A 1 35.33 2.31 -17.90
N ALA A 2 34.49 1.54 -17.23
CA ALA A 2 33.83 0.40 -17.88
C ALA A 2 32.89 0.94 -18.97
N VAL A 3 33.00 0.42 -20.18
CA VAL A 3 32.11 0.79 -21.29
C VAL A 3 30.86 -0.08 -21.16
N TYR A 4 29.73 0.56 -20.86
CA TYR A 4 28.44 -0.12 -20.81
C TYR A 4 27.76 -0.05 -22.16
N LYS A 5 27.15 -1.15 -22.57
CA LYS A 5 26.29 -1.21 -23.75
C LYS A 5 24.83 -1.31 -23.32
N VAL A 6 23.93 -0.77 -24.12
CA VAL A 6 22.50 -0.93 -23.98
C VAL A 6 21.96 -1.68 -25.20
N ALA A 7 21.14 -2.70 -24.96
CA ALA A 7 20.48 -3.42 -26.03
C ALA A 7 19.07 -3.80 -25.64
N ASN A 8 18.18 -3.89 -26.62
CA ASN A 8 16.82 -4.38 -26.44
C ASN A 8 16.60 -5.65 -27.29
N LEU A 9 15.88 -6.60 -26.73
CA LEU A 9 15.34 -7.73 -27.45
C LEU A 9 13.81 -7.65 -27.40
N VAL A 10 13.20 -7.69 -28.58
CA VAL A 10 11.74 -7.67 -28.71
C VAL A 10 11.23 -9.09 -28.87
N VAL A 11 10.28 -9.51 -28.02
CA VAL A 11 9.66 -10.83 -28.03
C VAL A 11 8.19 -10.66 -28.35
N SER A 12 7.78 -11.12 -29.53
CA SER A 12 6.39 -11.00 -30.01
C SER A 12 5.56 -12.25 -29.72
N GLY A 13 4.24 -12.05 -29.58
CA GLY A 13 3.30 -13.17 -29.43
C GLY A 13 3.29 -13.81 -28.04
N VAL A 14 3.87 -13.15 -27.04
CA VAL A 14 3.93 -13.62 -25.65
C VAL A 14 3.32 -12.55 -24.76
N TYR A 15 2.27 -12.89 -24.03
CA TYR A 15 1.72 -12.04 -22.98
C TYR A 15 2.25 -12.48 -21.62
N ARG A 16 2.58 -11.51 -20.79
CA ARG A 16 2.90 -11.67 -19.36
C ARG A 16 2.26 -10.53 -18.59
N ASP A 17 1.79 -10.80 -17.39
CA ASP A 17 1.39 -9.73 -16.50
C ASP A 17 2.61 -8.93 -16.01
N SER A 18 2.34 -7.73 -15.50
CA SER A 18 3.40 -6.81 -15.09
C SER A 18 4.24 -7.35 -13.94
N VAL A 19 3.66 -8.14 -13.02
CA VAL A 19 4.38 -8.73 -11.89
C VAL A 19 5.39 -9.76 -12.38
N GLN A 20 4.98 -10.65 -13.29
CA GLN A 20 5.87 -11.63 -13.92
C GLN A 20 7.02 -10.94 -14.68
N LEU A 21 6.72 -9.89 -15.45
CA LEU A 21 7.75 -9.12 -16.16
C LEU A 21 8.74 -8.45 -15.19
N MET A 22 8.26 -7.97 -14.04
CA MET A 22 9.10 -7.41 -13.00
C MET A 22 10.01 -8.46 -12.34
N GLU A 23 9.49 -9.65 -12.04
CA GLU A 23 10.29 -10.76 -11.50
C GLU A 23 11.42 -11.16 -12.47
N VAL A 24 11.11 -11.22 -13.75
CA VAL A 24 12.11 -11.46 -14.80
C VAL A 24 13.13 -10.32 -14.85
N SER A 25 12.69 -9.06 -14.77
CA SER A 25 13.58 -7.89 -14.70
C SER A 25 14.57 -7.99 -13.54
N GLU A 26 14.08 -8.32 -12.34
CA GLU A 26 14.92 -8.48 -11.16
C GLU A 26 15.89 -9.68 -11.29
N SER A 27 15.45 -10.76 -11.90
CA SER A 27 16.33 -11.91 -12.19
C SER A 27 17.46 -11.54 -13.15
N ILE A 28 17.17 -10.73 -14.17
CA ILE A 28 18.16 -10.23 -15.12
C ILE A 28 19.15 -9.27 -14.44
N LYS A 29 18.70 -8.39 -13.56
CA LYS A 29 19.57 -7.47 -12.81
C LYS A 29 20.62 -8.18 -11.96
N ARG A 30 20.34 -9.42 -11.54
CA ARG A 30 21.29 -10.26 -10.78
C ARG A 30 22.35 -10.95 -11.63
N LEU A 31 22.22 -10.92 -12.96
CA LEU A 31 23.22 -11.51 -13.84
C LEU A 31 24.53 -10.73 -13.78
N LYS A 32 25.63 -11.46 -13.82
CA LYS A 32 26.98 -10.85 -13.76
C LYS A 32 27.20 -9.88 -14.92
N GLY A 33 27.56 -8.66 -14.59
CA GLY A 33 27.85 -7.60 -15.57
C GLY A 33 26.65 -6.74 -15.95
N VAL A 34 25.43 -7.07 -15.51
CA VAL A 34 24.25 -6.21 -15.70
C VAL A 34 24.32 -5.05 -14.70
N VAL A 35 24.08 -3.85 -15.21
CA VAL A 35 24.03 -2.57 -14.45
C VAL A 35 22.58 -2.19 -14.20
N ASP A 36 21.73 -2.39 -15.20
CA ASP A 36 20.30 -2.14 -15.11
C ASP A 36 19.57 -2.96 -16.17
N ALA A 37 18.31 -3.35 -15.88
CA ALA A 37 17.47 -4.05 -16.81
C ALA A 37 15.99 -3.78 -16.53
N ALA A 38 15.18 -3.84 -17.58
CA ALA A 38 13.73 -3.79 -17.49
C ALA A 38 13.10 -4.73 -18.51
N VAL A 39 12.05 -5.44 -18.11
CA VAL A 39 11.23 -6.24 -19.00
C VAL A 39 9.81 -5.71 -18.93
N VAL A 40 9.29 -5.21 -20.03
CA VAL A 40 8.00 -4.51 -20.07
C VAL A 40 7.25 -4.83 -21.37
N MET A 41 5.93 -4.66 -21.35
CA MET A 41 5.15 -4.65 -22.59
C MET A 41 5.49 -3.42 -23.43
N GLY A 42 5.50 -3.54 -24.75
CA GLY A 42 5.89 -2.48 -25.70
C GLY A 42 4.83 -1.37 -25.87
N THR A 43 4.08 -1.04 -24.81
CA THR A 43 3.13 0.06 -24.81
C THR A 43 3.83 1.43 -24.89
N VAL A 44 3.12 2.47 -25.33
CA VAL A 44 3.67 3.83 -25.43
C VAL A 44 4.17 4.30 -24.05
N SER A 45 3.38 4.10 -23.00
CA SER A 45 3.75 4.48 -21.62
C SER A 45 5.04 3.80 -21.16
N ASN A 46 5.17 2.49 -21.38
CA ASN A 46 6.38 1.75 -20.98
C ASN A 46 7.63 2.21 -21.75
N LYS A 47 7.50 2.52 -23.03
CA LYS A 47 8.61 3.07 -23.82
C LYS A 47 9.04 4.44 -23.31
N GLU A 48 8.07 5.32 -22.97
CA GLU A 48 8.37 6.63 -22.37
C GLU A 48 9.09 6.49 -21.02
N SER A 49 8.78 5.45 -20.25
CA SER A 49 9.46 5.16 -18.99
C SER A 49 10.89 4.65 -19.16
N LEU A 50 11.20 3.93 -20.25
CA LEU A 50 12.55 3.43 -20.55
C LEU A 50 13.49 4.52 -21.03
N LYS A 51 13.00 5.59 -21.68
CA LYS A 51 13.81 6.69 -22.25
C LYS A 51 14.68 7.40 -21.21
N PRO A 52 14.13 7.93 -20.10
CA PRO A 52 14.93 8.64 -19.10
C PRO A 52 15.93 7.73 -18.37
N LEU A 53 15.70 6.41 -18.36
CA LEU A 53 16.63 5.43 -17.81
C LEU A 53 17.78 5.12 -18.77
N GLY A 54 17.69 5.59 -20.01
CA GLY A 54 18.65 5.26 -21.06
C GLY A 54 18.67 3.77 -21.41
N LEU A 55 17.51 3.12 -21.30
CA LEU A 55 17.33 1.68 -21.57
C LEU A 55 16.65 1.40 -22.91
N LEU A 56 16.06 2.41 -23.58
CA LEU A 56 15.36 2.21 -24.84
C LEU A 56 16.29 2.45 -26.03
N THR A 57 16.35 1.45 -26.92
CA THR A 57 17.07 1.52 -28.20
C THR A 57 16.10 1.64 -29.36
N SER A 58 16.62 1.88 -30.58
CA SER A 58 15.83 1.87 -31.82
C SER A 58 15.07 0.55 -32.07
N GLU A 59 15.58 -0.56 -31.53
CA GLU A 59 14.90 -1.87 -31.63
C GLU A 59 13.68 -1.90 -30.71
N GLY A 60 13.82 -1.48 -29.45
CA GLY A 60 12.72 -1.38 -28.50
C GLY A 60 11.64 -0.40 -28.94
N GLU A 61 12.02 0.72 -29.61
CA GLU A 61 11.03 1.69 -30.15
C GLU A 61 10.07 1.05 -31.17
N LYS A 62 10.51 0.04 -31.93
CA LYS A 62 9.68 -0.63 -32.93
C LYS A 62 8.68 -1.64 -32.35
N ALA A 63 8.83 -2.02 -31.09
CA ALA A 63 7.95 -2.99 -30.45
C ALA A 63 6.49 -2.50 -30.46
N GLY A 64 5.57 -3.38 -30.79
CA GLY A 64 4.13 -3.12 -30.66
C GLY A 64 3.63 -3.25 -29.21
N PRO A 65 2.42 -2.78 -28.90
CA PRO A 65 1.88 -2.82 -27.53
C PRO A 65 1.72 -4.24 -26.96
N ASN A 66 1.65 -5.23 -27.83
CA ASN A 66 1.54 -6.66 -27.47
C ASN A 66 2.89 -7.40 -27.48
N ASP A 67 3.99 -6.71 -27.73
CA ASP A 67 5.33 -7.28 -27.67
C ASP A 67 5.94 -7.03 -26.29
N ILE A 68 6.86 -7.91 -25.88
CA ILE A 68 7.67 -7.71 -24.69
C ILE A 68 9.02 -7.12 -25.10
N ILE A 69 9.44 -6.05 -24.42
CA ILE A 69 10.77 -5.46 -24.56
C ILE A 69 11.62 -5.95 -23.39
N ILE A 70 12.69 -6.68 -23.67
CA ILE A 70 13.76 -6.99 -22.71
C ILE A 70 14.85 -5.94 -22.93
N ALA A 71 14.98 -4.97 -22.03
CA ALA A 71 15.95 -3.89 -22.11
C ALA A 71 17.07 -4.15 -21.08
N VAL A 72 18.31 -4.17 -21.53
CA VAL A 72 19.47 -4.48 -20.67
C VAL A 72 20.57 -3.45 -20.90
N LYS A 73 21.16 -2.97 -19.80
CA LYS A 73 22.38 -2.19 -19.76
C LYS A 73 23.44 -2.97 -19.02
N ALA A 74 24.51 -3.37 -19.72
CA ALA A 74 25.51 -4.27 -19.14
C ALA A 74 26.94 -3.97 -19.62
N ALA A 75 27.91 -4.46 -18.85
CA ALA A 75 29.32 -4.55 -19.25
C ALA A 75 29.59 -6.00 -19.74
N GLY A 76 30.35 -6.15 -20.83
CA GLY A 76 30.73 -7.45 -21.36
C GLY A 76 29.88 -7.90 -22.56
N ASN A 77 29.63 -9.21 -22.65
CA ASN A 77 28.90 -9.81 -23.77
C ASN A 77 27.39 -9.62 -23.61
N ILE A 78 26.86 -8.55 -24.20
CA ILE A 78 25.44 -8.20 -24.06
C ILE A 78 24.50 -9.18 -24.79
N GLU A 79 24.99 -9.81 -25.88
CA GLU A 79 24.20 -10.81 -26.62
C GLU A 79 23.94 -12.06 -25.79
N GLU A 80 24.93 -12.55 -25.05
CA GLU A 80 24.79 -13.69 -24.14
C GLU A 80 23.84 -13.38 -22.98
N ILE A 81 23.92 -12.14 -22.46
CA ILE A 81 22.99 -11.66 -21.41
C ILE A 81 21.56 -11.60 -21.94
N LEU A 82 21.33 -11.10 -23.17
CA LEU A 82 20.00 -11.04 -23.76
C LEU A 82 19.43 -12.46 -24.03
N GLU A 83 20.25 -13.41 -24.51
CA GLU A 83 19.81 -14.78 -24.68
C GLU A 83 19.47 -15.46 -23.34
N THR A 84 20.26 -15.20 -22.30
CA THR A 84 19.96 -15.67 -20.94
C THR A 84 18.68 -15.02 -20.41
N SER A 85 18.51 -13.73 -20.65
CA SER A 85 17.30 -12.98 -20.27
C SER A 85 16.05 -13.51 -20.96
N LYS A 86 16.18 -13.86 -22.23
CA LYS A 86 15.10 -14.53 -22.97
C LYS A 86 14.74 -15.88 -22.38
N LYS A 87 15.72 -16.69 -21.99
CA LYS A 87 15.46 -17.96 -21.30
C LYS A 87 14.72 -17.74 -19.99
N LEU A 88 15.17 -16.80 -19.16
CA LEU A 88 14.49 -16.45 -17.91
C LEU A 88 13.02 -16.03 -18.12
N LEU A 89 12.72 -15.32 -19.21
CA LEU A 89 11.34 -14.97 -19.56
C LEU A 89 10.47 -16.21 -19.85
N PHE A 90 11.06 -17.30 -20.37
CA PHE A 90 10.35 -18.53 -20.72
C PHE A 90 10.46 -19.63 -19.65
N GLU A 91 11.45 -19.58 -18.77
CA GLU A 91 11.63 -20.52 -17.65
C GLU A 91 10.72 -20.20 -16.45
N THR A 92 10.28 -18.94 -16.30
CA THR A 92 9.19 -18.62 -15.38
C THR A 92 7.98 -19.44 -15.80
N HIS A 93 7.49 -20.32 -14.92
CA HIS A 93 6.40 -21.27 -15.18
C HIS A 93 5.15 -20.54 -15.67
N VAL A 94 5.03 -20.42 -16.97
CA VAL A 94 3.80 -19.95 -17.61
C VAL A 94 2.89 -21.14 -17.72
N THR A 95 1.93 -21.21 -16.86
CA THR A 95 0.70 -21.89 -17.24
C THR A 95 0.12 -21.12 -18.42
N ALA A 96 0.13 -21.74 -19.61
CA ALA A 96 -0.62 -21.22 -20.75
C ALA A 96 -2.05 -20.88 -20.25
N PRO A 97 -2.66 -19.76 -20.71
CA PRO A 97 -4.01 -19.44 -20.31
C PRO A 97 -4.89 -20.67 -20.52
N LYS A 98 -5.54 -21.13 -19.47
CA LYS A 98 -6.37 -22.34 -19.50
C LYS A 98 -7.54 -22.17 -20.47
N TYR A 99 -7.96 -20.93 -20.69
CA TYR A 99 -9.07 -20.53 -21.53
C TYR A 99 -8.67 -19.37 -22.43
N ILE A 100 -9.21 -19.30 -23.63
CA ILE A 100 -8.92 -18.25 -24.61
C ILE A 100 -9.92 -17.09 -24.56
N SER A 101 -11.02 -17.27 -23.85
CA SER A 101 -12.01 -16.19 -23.63
C SER A 101 -12.64 -16.28 -22.23
N ILE A 102 -13.24 -15.16 -21.80
CA ILE A 102 -14.00 -15.09 -20.54
C ILE A 102 -15.22 -16.02 -20.62
N GLU A 103 -15.91 -16.03 -21.75
CA GLU A 103 -17.08 -16.86 -21.98
C GLU A 103 -16.73 -18.36 -21.89
N GLU A 104 -15.61 -18.77 -22.44
CA GLU A 104 -15.11 -20.15 -22.32
C GLU A 104 -14.80 -20.48 -20.86
N ALA A 105 -14.10 -19.59 -20.15
CA ALA A 105 -13.77 -19.76 -18.75
C ALA A 105 -15.00 -19.90 -17.86
N LEU A 106 -16.01 -19.05 -18.05
CA LEU A 106 -17.26 -19.07 -17.28
C LEU A 106 -18.11 -20.31 -17.59
N ASN A 107 -18.17 -20.73 -18.87
CA ASN A 107 -18.87 -21.95 -19.26
C ASN A 107 -18.23 -23.21 -18.65
N ALA A 108 -16.91 -23.22 -18.57
CA ALA A 108 -16.18 -24.34 -17.98
C ALA A 108 -16.22 -24.35 -16.44
N ASN A 109 -16.49 -23.20 -15.81
CA ASN A 109 -16.52 -23.03 -14.36
C ASN A 109 -17.77 -22.22 -13.93
N PRO A 110 -18.96 -22.79 -13.99
CA PRO A 110 -20.23 -22.06 -13.71
C PRO A 110 -20.35 -21.62 -12.24
N ASP A 111 -19.56 -22.20 -11.34
CA ASP A 111 -19.56 -21.87 -9.91
C ASP A 111 -18.59 -20.75 -9.52
N VAL A 112 -17.91 -20.13 -10.48
CA VAL A 112 -17.03 -18.97 -10.21
C VAL A 112 -17.84 -17.82 -9.62
N LYS A 113 -17.39 -17.31 -8.47
CA LYS A 113 -18.04 -16.20 -7.74
C LYS A 113 -17.24 -14.91 -7.78
N PHE A 114 -15.92 -14.99 -7.98
CA PHE A 114 -15.01 -13.85 -7.98
C PHE A 114 -14.03 -13.95 -9.15
N ALA A 115 -13.71 -12.79 -9.72
CA ALA A 115 -12.62 -12.62 -10.67
C ALA A 115 -11.71 -11.47 -10.25
N SER A 116 -10.40 -11.67 -10.35
CA SER A 116 -9.41 -10.62 -10.17
C SER A 116 -8.99 -10.07 -11.52
N ILE A 117 -9.00 -8.74 -11.66
CA ILE A 117 -8.62 -8.01 -12.87
C ILE A 117 -7.37 -7.18 -12.57
N SER A 118 -6.27 -7.47 -13.31
CA SER A 118 -5.01 -6.74 -13.22
C SER A 118 -4.45 -6.57 -14.64
N ILE A 119 -5.07 -5.64 -15.37
CA ILE A 119 -4.73 -5.28 -16.76
C ILE A 119 -4.69 -3.76 -16.89
N PRO A 120 -4.09 -3.16 -17.95
CA PRO A 120 -4.11 -1.72 -18.12
C PRO A 120 -5.54 -1.16 -18.12
N GLY A 121 -5.75 -0.04 -17.40
CA GLY A 121 -7.07 0.50 -17.09
C GLY A 121 -8.01 0.72 -18.28
N GLY A 122 -7.45 1.07 -19.44
CA GLY A 122 -8.24 1.25 -20.67
C GLY A 122 -8.93 -0.02 -21.20
N TYR A 123 -8.53 -1.22 -20.76
CA TYR A 123 -9.14 -2.50 -21.16
C TYR A 123 -10.07 -3.09 -20.10
N VAL A 124 -10.14 -2.48 -18.92
CA VAL A 124 -10.92 -3.00 -17.78
C VAL A 124 -12.41 -3.06 -18.09
N GLU A 125 -12.95 -2.05 -18.77
CA GLU A 125 -14.40 -1.97 -19.03
C GLU A 125 -14.93 -3.19 -19.78
N GLU A 126 -14.30 -3.57 -20.89
CA GLU A 126 -14.72 -4.71 -21.70
C GLU A 126 -14.72 -6.02 -20.90
N VAL A 127 -13.64 -6.27 -20.16
CA VAL A 127 -13.48 -7.47 -19.33
C VAL A 127 -14.47 -7.49 -18.17
N ALA A 128 -14.58 -6.38 -17.44
CA ALA A 128 -15.45 -6.28 -16.27
C ALA A 128 -16.94 -6.41 -16.62
N VAL A 129 -17.38 -5.82 -17.75
CA VAL A 129 -18.78 -5.94 -18.22
C VAL A 129 -19.14 -7.39 -18.47
N LYS A 130 -18.31 -8.16 -19.18
CA LYS A 130 -18.56 -9.59 -19.45
C LYS A 130 -18.66 -10.42 -18.18
N LEU A 131 -17.78 -10.16 -17.21
CA LEU A 131 -17.78 -10.84 -15.91
C LEU A 131 -19.02 -10.51 -15.08
N ILE A 132 -19.43 -9.22 -15.04
CA ILE A 132 -20.66 -8.80 -14.36
C ILE A 132 -21.90 -9.45 -15.03
N GLU A 133 -21.94 -9.55 -16.35
CA GLU A 133 -22.99 -10.24 -17.08
C GLU A 133 -23.05 -11.74 -16.78
N GLY A 134 -21.87 -12.34 -16.51
CA GLY A 134 -21.72 -13.70 -16.01
C GLY A 134 -22.02 -13.90 -14.52
N ASN A 135 -22.54 -12.87 -13.82
CA ASN A 135 -22.84 -12.88 -12.36
C ASN A 135 -21.63 -13.13 -11.46
N VAL A 136 -20.47 -12.56 -11.81
CA VAL A 136 -19.21 -12.67 -11.06
C VAL A 136 -18.91 -11.37 -10.33
N ASN A 137 -18.56 -11.44 -9.04
CA ASN A 137 -18.03 -10.33 -8.27
C ASN A 137 -16.61 -10.02 -8.73
N LEU A 138 -16.20 -8.75 -8.65
CA LEU A 138 -14.92 -8.31 -9.16
C LEU A 138 -14.00 -7.78 -8.07
N PHE A 139 -12.72 -8.10 -8.19
CA PHE A 139 -11.62 -7.41 -7.54
C PHE A 139 -10.77 -6.77 -8.65
N ILE A 140 -10.83 -5.44 -8.78
CA ILE A 140 -10.14 -4.69 -9.83
C ILE A 140 -8.90 -4.02 -9.20
N PHE A 141 -7.76 -4.67 -9.39
CA PHE A 141 -6.45 -4.16 -8.96
C PHE A 141 -5.94 -3.05 -9.87
N SER A 142 -6.35 -3.08 -11.15
CA SER A 142 -5.96 -2.12 -12.18
C SER A 142 -6.15 -0.68 -11.74
N ASP A 143 -5.16 0.15 -12.03
CA ASP A 143 -5.15 1.61 -11.93
C ASP A 143 -5.53 2.26 -13.29
N HIS A 144 -5.56 3.61 -13.33
CA HIS A 144 -5.86 4.40 -14.54
C HIS A 144 -7.17 4.00 -15.26
N VAL A 145 -8.13 3.46 -14.54
CA VAL A 145 -9.49 3.23 -15.07
C VAL A 145 -10.23 4.57 -15.09
N PRO A 146 -10.83 4.98 -16.23
CA PRO A 146 -11.61 6.22 -16.28
C PRO A 146 -12.70 6.25 -15.22
N ILE A 147 -12.95 7.41 -14.60
CA ILE A 147 -13.92 7.54 -13.51
C ILE A 147 -15.35 7.23 -13.98
N GLU A 148 -15.67 7.56 -15.21
CA GLU A 148 -16.97 7.27 -15.82
C GLU A 148 -17.18 5.76 -15.99
N THR A 149 -16.12 5.04 -16.36
CA THR A 149 -16.11 3.56 -16.40
C THR A 149 -16.32 2.98 -15.02
N GLU A 150 -15.62 3.47 -13.99
CA GLU A 150 -15.82 3.03 -12.61
C GLU A 150 -17.26 3.17 -12.16
N VAL A 151 -17.87 4.35 -12.38
CA VAL A 151 -19.27 4.63 -12.03
C VAL A 151 -20.22 3.67 -12.78
N SER A 152 -19.99 3.47 -14.08
CA SER A 152 -20.80 2.58 -14.92
C SER A 152 -20.75 1.14 -14.41
N LEU A 153 -19.54 0.61 -14.16
CA LEU A 153 -19.33 -0.76 -13.69
C LEU A 153 -19.97 -0.98 -12.30
N LYS A 154 -19.78 -0.05 -11.37
CA LYS A 154 -20.34 -0.15 -10.01
C LYS A 154 -21.87 -0.09 -10.02
N ARG A 155 -22.47 0.77 -10.84
CA ARG A 155 -23.94 0.82 -11.01
C ARG A 155 -24.48 -0.46 -11.64
N LYS A 156 -23.83 -0.95 -12.70
CA LYS A 156 -24.21 -2.21 -13.35
C LYS A 156 -24.13 -3.39 -12.39
N ALA A 157 -23.05 -3.50 -11.62
CA ALA A 157 -22.87 -4.55 -10.63
C ALA A 157 -23.91 -4.44 -9.49
N SER A 158 -24.15 -3.22 -8.97
CA SER A 158 -25.14 -2.98 -7.92
C SER A 158 -26.55 -3.40 -8.34
N SER A 159 -26.95 -3.13 -9.59
CA SER A 159 -28.27 -3.54 -10.12
C SER A 159 -28.43 -5.07 -10.24
N ARG A 160 -27.35 -5.83 -10.21
CA ARG A 160 -27.31 -7.29 -10.25
C ARG A 160 -26.94 -7.93 -8.91
N ASP A 161 -26.92 -7.15 -7.86
CA ASP A 161 -26.51 -7.54 -6.51
C ASP A 161 -25.05 -8.04 -6.42
N LEU A 162 -24.16 -7.59 -7.30
CA LEU A 162 -22.77 -7.95 -7.34
C LEU A 162 -21.88 -6.90 -6.65
N LEU A 163 -20.72 -7.34 -6.15
CA LEU A 163 -19.69 -6.50 -5.55
C LEU A 163 -18.59 -6.21 -6.58
N VAL A 164 -18.19 -4.94 -6.68
CA VAL A 164 -16.99 -4.49 -7.40
C VAL A 164 -16.04 -3.83 -6.40
N MET A 165 -14.99 -4.54 -6.04
CA MET A 165 -13.89 -4.03 -5.23
C MET A 165 -12.88 -3.34 -6.15
N GLY A 166 -12.67 -2.04 -5.96
CA GLY A 166 -11.87 -1.24 -6.88
C GLY A 166 -12.70 -0.45 -7.91
N PRO A 167 -12.06 0.09 -8.96
CA PRO A 167 -10.63 0.06 -9.32
C PRO A 167 -9.68 0.56 -8.24
N GLU A 168 -8.39 0.27 -8.41
CA GLU A 168 -7.34 0.61 -7.45
C GLU A 168 -7.57 -0.03 -6.07
N ALA A 169 -8.20 -1.21 -6.02
CA ALA A 169 -8.29 -1.98 -4.80
C ALA A 169 -6.97 -2.73 -4.58
N GLY A 170 -6.13 -2.22 -3.67
CA GLY A 170 -4.85 -2.86 -3.35
C GLY A 170 -5.01 -4.13 -2.52
N THR A 171 -6.07 -4.22 -1.70
CA THR A 171 -6.25 -5.27 -0.70
C THR A 171 -7.73 -5.57 -0.45
N ALA A 172 -8.06 -6.84 -0.33
CA ALA A 172 -9.32 -7.29 0.23
C ALA A 172 -9.17 -8.68 0.87
N PHE A 173 -10.11 -9.01 1.76
CA PHE A 173 -10.26 -10.35 2.36
C PHE A 173 -11.73 -10.74 2.29
N VAL A 174 -12.03 -11.87 1.66
CA VAL A 174 -13.38 -12.40 1.59
C VAL A 174 -13.40 -13.85 2.09
N ALA A 175 -14.10 -14.11 3.15
CA ALA A 175 -14.19 -15.44 3.77
C ALA A 175 -12.82 -16.09 4.07
N GLY A 176 -11.84 -15.30 4.47
CA GLY A 176 -10.48 -15.76 4.77
C GLY A 176 -9.55 -15.89 3.56
N VAL A 177 -10.03 -15.53 2.36
CA VAL A 177 -9.19 -15.48 1.13
C VAL A 177 -8.74 -14.04 0.90
N GLY A 178 -7.42 -13.83 0.79
CA GLY A 178 -6.82 -12.54 0.46
C GLY A 178 -6.79 -12.28 -1.04
N PHE A 179 -7.01 -11.03 -1.45
CA PHE A 179 -6.91 -10.53 -2.82
C PHE A 179 -5.90 -9.37 -2.86
N GLY A 180 -5.11 -9.31 -3.92
CA GLY A 180 -4.07 -8.30 -4.10
C GLY A 180 -2.93 -8.43 -3.09
N PHE A 181 -2.52 -7.33 -2.47
CA PHE A 181 -1.58 -7.37 -1.34
C PHE A 181 -2.34 -7.79 -0.08
N ALA A 182 -1.97 -8.90 0.50
CA ALA A 182 -2.66 -9.45 1.65
C ALA A 182 -1.68 -10.07 2.66
N ASN A 183 -2.12 -10.15 3.92
CA ASN A 183 -1.33 -10.71 5.00
C ASN A 183 -1.98 -12.00 5.53
N ASN A 184 -1.17 -12.87 6.13
CA ASN A 184 -1.68 -14.05 6.81
C ASN A 184 -2.20 -13.65 8.19
N VAL A 185 -3.50 -13.36 8.27
CA VAL A 185 -4.17 -12.90 9.49
C VAL A 185 -5.21 -13.89 9.98
N MET A 186 -5.52 -13.82 11.27
CA MET A 186 -6.51 -14.66 11.92
C MET A 186 -7.92 -14.38 11.38
N ARG A 187 -8.66 -15.44 11.07
CA ARG A 187 -10.10 -15.34 10.82
C ARG A 187 -10.84 -15.08 12.14
N GLY A 188 -11.81 -14.18 12.10
CA GLY A 188 -12.60 -13.80 13.26
C GLY A 188 -13.89 -13.08 12.90
N ASN A 189 -14.26 -12.06 13.66
CA ASN A 189 -15.59 -11.47 13.61
C ASN A 189 -15.63 -9.96 13.33
N VAL A 190 -14.50 -9.35 12.96
CA VAL A 190 -14.46 -7.94 12.54
C VAL A 190 -14.59 -7.86 11.04
N GLY A 191 -15.64 -7.20 10.55
CA GLY A 191 -15.83 -6.86 9.14
C GLY A 191 -15.25 -5.47 8.86
N VAL A 192 -14.64 -5.29 7.70
CA VAL A 192 -14.00 -4.02 7.31
C VAL A 192 -14.54 -3.55 5.98
N VAL A 193 -14.93 -2.28 5.91
CA VAL A 193 -15.16 -1.56 4.65
C VAL A 193 -14.08 -0.48 4.54
N ALA A 194 -13.33 -0.46 3.44
CA ALA A 194 -12.27 0.52 3.31
C ALA A 194 -12.04 1.02 1.89
N SER A 195 -11.80 2.34 1.76
CA SER A 195 -11.30 2.98 0.54
C SER A 195 -9.77 3.13 0.55
N ALA A 196 -9.03 2.23 1.24
CA ALA A 196 -7.61 2.36 1.52
C ALA A 196 -6.93 0.99 1.64
N GLY A 197 -6.15 0.56 0.63
CA GLY A 197 -5.50 -0.76 0.61
C GLY A 197 -4.48 -0.95 1.74
N SER A 198 -3.47 -0.08 1.85
CA SER A 198 -2.48 -0.13 2.95
C SER A 198 -3.12 0.10 4.32
N GLY A 199 -4.25 0.81 4.38
CA GLY A 199 -5.05 0.96 5.60
C GLY A 199 -5.69 -0.35 6.05
N ILE A 200 -6.20 -1.16 5.10
CA ILE A 200 -6.69 -2.51 5.42
C ILE A 200 -5.54 -3.35 5.99
N GLN A 201 -4.37 -3.37 5.31
CA GLN A 201 -3.24 -4.18 5.75
C GLN A 201 -2.76 -3.80 7.16
N GLU A 202 -2.53 -2.52 7.42
CA GLU A 202 -2.14 -2.06 8.76
C GLU A 202 -3.19 -2.43 9.80
N PHE A 203 -4.47 -2.18 9.51
CA PHE A 203 -5.55 -2.43 10.45
C PHE A 203 -5.69 -3.93 10.78
N VAL A 204 -5.69 -4.82 9.78
CA VAL A 204 -5.89 -6.26 10.01
C VAL A 204 -4.68 -6.90 10.69
N THR A 205 -3.46 -6.41 10.41
CA THR A 205 -2.24 -6.88 11.08
C THR A 205 -2.16 -6.41 12.53
N LEU A 206 -2.65 -5.20 12.83
CA LEU A 206 -2.80 -4.73 14.20
C LEU A 206 -3.85 -5.54 14.96
N LEU A 207 -5.00 -5.84 14.37
CA LEU A 207 -6.00 -6.72 14.98
C LEU A 207 -5.40 -8.11 15.31
N ASP A 208 -4.67 -8.71 14.34
CA ASP A 208 -4.03 -10.03 14.50
C ASP A 208 -3.02 -10.03 15.64
N ALA A 209 -2.21 -8.97 15.78
CA ALA A 209 -1.23 -8.81 16.87
C ALA A 209 -1.89 -8.84 18.27
N TYR A 210 -3.16 -8.44 18.38
CA TYR A 210 -3.94 -8.49 19.60
C TYR A 210 -4.90 -9.68 19.68
N GLY A 211 -4.74 -10.67 18.79
CA GLY A 211 -5.55 -11.87 18.76
C GLY A 211 -7.03 -11.60 18.42
N ILE A 212 -7.28 -10.60 17.58
CA ILE A 212 -8.59 -10.25 17.03
C ILE A 212 -8.60 -10.60 15.55
N GLY A 213 -9.53 -11.44 15.14
CA GLY A 213 -9.61 -11.90 13.77
C GLY A 213 -10.60 -11.10 12.92
N VAL A 214 -10.44 -11.23 11.60
CA VAL A 214 -11.24 -10.56 10.57
C VAL A 214 -12.17 -11.55 9.89
N SER A 215 -13.45 -11.20 9.71
CA SER A 215 -14.40 -11.96 8.92
C SER A 215 -14.23 -11.69 7.43
N HIS A 216 -14.32 -10.42 7.08
CA HIS A 216 -14.13 -9.88 5.73
C HIS A 216 -13.47 -8.51 5.82
N ALA A 217 -12.69 -8.15 4.79
CA ALA A 217 -12.26 -6.77 4.54
C ALA A 217 -12.50 -6.44 3.08
N ILE A 218 -13.44 -5.53 2.84
CA ILE A 218 -13.90 -5.16 1.51
C ILE A 218 -13.24 -3.84 1.11
N GLY A 219 -12.24 -3.93 0.22
CA GLY A 219 -11.57 -2.79 -0.37
C GLY A 219 -12.37 -2.22 -1.53
N VAL A 220 -13.05 -1.09 -1.34
CA VAL A 220 -13.98 -0.55 -2.34
C VAL A 220 -13.30 0.30 -3.44
N GLY A 221 -11.98 0.50 -3.33
CA GLY A 221 -11.21 1.37 -4.22
C GLY A 221 -11.10 2.80 -3.70
N ALA A 222 -10.01 3.48 -4.07
CA ALA A 222 -9.64 4.79 -3.53
C ALA A 222 -10.69 5.88 -3.81
N ARG A 223 -11.40 5.79 -4.94
CA ARG A 223 -12.33 6.82 -5.43
C ARG A 223 -13.79 6.56 -5.10
N ASP A 224 -14.13 5.39 -4.50
CA ASP A 224 -15.53 5.02 -4.24
C ASP A 224 -16.28 6.10 -3.42
N LEU A 225 -15.62 6.63 -2.38
CA LEU A 225 -16.19 7.64 -1.48
C LEU A 225 -16.07 9.09 -1.97
N THR A 226 -15.76 9.31 -3.24
CA THR A 226 -15.82 10.64 -3.86
C THR A 226 -17.26 11.00 -4.27
N GLU A 227 -17.54 12.29 -4.44
CA GLU A 227 -18.84 12.77 -4.90
C GLU A 227 -19.26 12.13 -6.24
N LYS A 228 -18.31 11.98 -7.19
CA LYS A 228 -18.57 11.41 -8.52
C LYS A 228 -19.04 9.96 -8.48
N VAL A 229 -18.42 9.12 -7.67
CA VAL A 229 -18.77 7.70 -7.54
C VAL A 229 -19.91 7.51 -6.53
N GLY A 230 -19.95 8.32 -5.50
CA GLY A 230 -21.06 8.38 -4.54
C GLY A 230 -21.12 7.22 -3.56
N GLY A 231 -20.04 6.47 -3.33
CA GLY A 231 -19.98 5.42 -2.31
C GLY A 231 -20.82 4.18 -2.62
N ILE A 232 -21.04 3.88 -3.90
CA ILE A 232 -21.92 2.78 -4.34
C ILE A 232 -21.50 1.45 -3.72
N MET A 233 -20.21 1.14 -3.70
CA MET A 233 -19.73 -0.14 -3.19
C MET A 233 -19.49 -0.10 -1.69
N ALA A 234 -19.14 1.05 -1.10
CA ALA A 234 -19.06 1.20 0.35
C ALA A 234 -20.44 0.96 1.01
N GLN A 235 -21.48 1.53 0.46
CA GLN A 235 -22.87 1.31 0.90
C GLN A 235 -23.26 -0.17 0.79
N LYS A 236 -22.97 -0.82 -0.34
CA LYS A 236 -23.22 -2.24 -0.52
C LYS A 236 -22.41 -3.11 0.44
N ALA A 237 -21.14 -2.81 0.65
CA ALA A 237 -20.28 -3.54 1.56
C ALA A 237 -20.77 -3.46 3.02
N LEU A 238 -21.21 -2.28 3.47
CA LEU A 238 -21.83 -2.12 4.79
C LEU A 238 -23.06 -3.00 4.93
N ARG A 239 -23.94 -3.04 3.93
CA ARG A 239 -25.15 -3.88 3.92
C ARG A 239 -24.81 -5.36 3.99
N LEU A 240 -23.82 -5.81 3.21
CA LEU A 240 -23.34 -7.19 3.23
C LEU A 240 -22.80 -7.58 4.61
N LEU A 241 -21.91 -6.76 5.20
CA LEU A 241 -21.34 -7.04 6.53
C LEU A 241 -22.39 -6.96 7.64
N ASN A 242 -23.37 -6.08 7.52
CA ASN A 242 -24.48 -5.99 8.48
C ASN A 242 -25.36 -7.26 8.45
N GLY A 243 -25.55 -7.87 7.28
CA GLY A 243 -26.29 -9.13 7.11
C GLY A 243 -25.46 -10.40 7.39
N ASP A 244 -24.14 -10.32 7.40
CA ASP A 244 -23.27 -11.48 7.52
C ASP A 244 -23.25 -12.02 8.97
N SER A 245 -23.45 -13.33 9.14
CA SER A 245 -23.52 -13.99 10.47
C SER A 245 -22.17 -14.03 11.19
N ASP A 246 -21.07 -14.09 10.44
CA ASP A 246 -19.71 -14.18 10.99
C ASP A 246 -19.20 -12.82 11.47
N THR A 247 -19.71 -11.72 10.92
CA THR A 247 -19.36 -10.36 11.32
C THR A 247 -20.13 -9.93 12.56
N LYS A 248 -19.44 -9.50 13.61
CA LYS A 248 -20.04 -8.98 14.86
C LYS A 248 -19.75 -7.50 15.09
N PHE A 249 -18.72 -6.97 14.49
CA PHE A 249 -18.30 -5.57 14.55
C PHE A 249 -17.92 -5.09 13.16
N ILE A 250 -18.25 -3.86 12.80
CA ILE A 250 -17.90 -3.27 11.50
C ILE A 250 -16.91 -2.11 11.72
N ALA A 251 -15.78 -2.15 11.03
CA ALA A 251 -14.83 -1.05 10.91
C ALA A 251 -14.99 -0.38 9.55
N PHE A 252 -15.15 0.93 9.53
CA PHE A 252 -15.22 1.72 8.30
C PHE A 252 -13.98 2.62 8.21
N ILE A 253 -13.13 2.36 7.23
CA ILE A 253 -11.85 3.05 7.08
C ILE A 253 -11.85 3.83 5.77
N ALA A 254 -11.66 5.14 5.85
CA ALA A 254 -11.65 6.00 4.67
C ALA A 254 -10.49 7.00 4.68
N LYS A 255 -9.96 7.25 3.49
CA LYS A 255 -8.93 8.24 3.19
C LYS A 255 -9.43 9.10 2.02
N HIS A 256 -9.25 10.43 2.10
CA HIS A 256 -9.66 11.37 1.04
C HIS A 256 -11.12 11.23 0.58
N SER A 257 -12.03 10.99 1.54
CA SER A 257 -13.45 10.82 1.27
C SER A 257 -14.21 12.14 1.26
N ASP A 258 -15.27 12.20 0.46
CA ASP A 258 -16.28 13.24 0.60
C ASP A 258 -17.13 12.96 1.85
N ILE A 259 -17.10 13.90 2.79
CA ILE A 259 -17.80 13.78 4.08
C ILE A 259 -19.31 13.62 3.87
N ASN A 260 -19.89 14.31 2.89
CA ASN A 260 -21.32 14.24 2.62
C ASN A 260 -21.71 12.86 2.07
N VAL A 261 -20.86 12.25 1.24
CA VAL A 261 -21.06 10.88 0.78
C VAL A 261 -21.05 9.90 1.95
N VAL A 262 -20.07 10.01 2.85
CA VAL A 262 -19.99 9.14 4.04
C VAL A 262 -21.20 9.32 4.94
N LYS A 263 -21.58 10.58 5.26
CA LYS A 263 -22.76 10.87 6.07
C LYS A 263 -24.02 10.25 5.48
N ARG A 264 -24.27 10.49 4.18
CA ARG A 264 -25.45 9.96 3.49
C ARG A 264 -25.50 8.43 3.58
N ILE A 265 -24.38 7.74 3.34
CA ILE A 265 -24.34 6.27 3.43
C ILE A 265 -24.71 5.79 4.84
N LEU A 266 -24.15 6.41 5.87
CA LEU A 266 -24.39 6.03 7.26
C LEU A 266 -25.83 6.35 7.72
N GLU A 267 -26.46 7.38 7.16
CA GLU A 267 -27.87 7.74 7.43
C GLU A 267 -28.85 6.81 6.69
N GLU A 268 -28.55 6.44 5.44
CA GLU A 268 -29.39 5.58 4.62
C GLU A 268 -29.35 4.10 5.06
N GLU A 269 -28.19 3.63 5.53
CA GLU A 269 -28.03 2.22 5.93
C GLU A 269 -28.33 2.04 7.42
N LYS A 270 -29.34 1.20 7.68
CA LYS A 270 -29.72 0.81 9.06
C LYS A 270 -28.76 -0.25 9.57
N ILE A 271 -27.59 0.16 10.06
CA ILE A 271 -26.61 -0.75 10.62
C ILE A 271 -27.05 -1.15 12.03
N SER A 272 -27.26 -2.43 12.26
CA SER A 272 -27.66 -3.00 13.55
C SER A 272 -26.49 -3.50 14.39
N LYS A 273 -25.32 -3.65 13.77
CA LYS A 273 -24.10 -4.09 14.44
C LYS A 273 -23.29 -2.89 14.94
N PRO A 274 -22.49 -3.06 16.00
CA PRO A 274 -21.52 -2.04 16.37
C PRO A 274 -20.66 -1.63 15.19
N LEU A 275 -20.52 -0.32 15.00
CA LEU A 275 -19.78 0.32 13.90
C LEU A 275 -18.85 1.38 14.48
N ALA A 276 -17.61 1.40 14.02
CA ALA A 276 -16.69 2.49 14.31
C ALA A 276 -15.96 2.94 13.03
N LEU A 277 -15.60 4.21 12.99
CA LEU A 277 -15.03 4.88 11.83
C LEU A 277 -13.55 5.22 12.08
N CYS A 278 -12.74 5.11 11.04
CA CYS A 278 -11.44 5.77 10.95
C CYS A 278 -11.40 6.60 9.67
N LEU A 279 -11.62 7.90 9.81
CA LEU A 279 -11.70 8.83 8.68
C LEU A 279 -10.42 9.66 8.63
N LEU A 280 -9.42 9.13 7.93
CA LEU A 280 -8.12 9.78 7.79
C LEU A 280 -8.23 11.02 6.93
N GLY A 281 -7.75 12.14 7.46
CA GLY A 281 -7.88 13.44 6.81
C GLY A 281 -9.10 14.26 7.25
N VAL A 282 -9.92 13.75 8.17
CA VAL A 282 -11.08 14.46 8.76
C VAL A 282 -10.78 14.73 10.23
N SER A 283 -10.79 16.00 10.63
CA SER A 283 -10.39 16.43 11.98
C SER A 283 -11.53 16.50 13.00
N GLN A 284 -12.78 16.42 12.55
CA GLN A 284 -13.97 16.53 13.41
C GLN A 284 -14.86 15.29 13.23
N PRO A 285 -15.56 14.85 14.29
CA PRO A 285 -16.59 13.83 14.16
C PRO A 285 -17.67 14.25 13.14
N ILE A 286 -18.07 13.32 12.29
CA ILE A 286 -19.07 13.60 11.26
C ILE A 286 -20.45 13.01 11.57
N THR A 287 -20.52 12.07 12.50
CA THR A 287 -21.75 11.39 12.95
C THR A 287 -21.62 11.08 14.45
N ASP A 288 -22.68 10.48 15.03
CA ASP A 288 -22.68 9.98 16.42
C ASP A 288 -21.96 8.63 16.56
N GLN A 289 -21.46 8.05 15.47
CA GLN A 289 -20.67 6.81 15.53
C GLN A 289 -19.28 7.08 16.11
N PRO A 290 -18.72 6.16 16.90
CA PRO A 290 -17.33 6.27 17.35
C PRO A 290 -16.38 6.51 16.19
N GLN A 291 -15.55 7.55 16.28
CA GLN A 291 -14.60 7.91 15.23
C GLN A 291 -13.20 8.06 15.81
N SER A 292 -12.26 7.30 15.25
CA SER A 292 -10.83 7.46 15.48
C SER A 292 -10.17 8.18 14.29
N HIS A 293 -9.07 8.85 14.57
CA HIS A 293 -8.23 9.49 13.54
C HIS A 293 -6.98 8.67 13.21
N THR A 294 -6.79 7.54 13.89
CA THR A 294 -5.70 6.59 13.63
C THR A 294 -6.22 5.17 13.56
N LEU A 295 -5.52 4.32 12.79
CA LEU A 295 -5.86 2.91 12.69
C LEU A 295 -5.63 2.20 14.02
N HIS A 296 -4.59 2.59 14.76
CA HIS A 296 -4.32 2.05 16.10
C HIS A 296 -5.46 2.41 17.07
N GLY A 297 -5.94 3.66 17.08
CA GLY A 297 -7.08 4.08 17.89
C GLY A 297 -8.35 3.29 17.55
N LEU A 298 -8.62 3.05 16.26
CA LEU A 298 -9.75 2.20 15.83
C LEU A 298 -9.63 0.78 16.37
N VAL A 299 -8.43 0.16 16.31
CA VAL A 299 -8.20 -1.19 16.89
C VAL A 299 -8.42 -1.20 18.39
N MET A 300 -7.93 -0.18 19.12
CA MET A 300 -8.16 -0.04 20.56
C MET A 300 -9.66 0.08 20.89
N HIS A 301 -10.41 0.87 20.13
CA HIS A 301 -11.85 0.99 20.30
C HIS A 301 -12.53 -0.37 20.15
N ILE A 302 -12.25 -1.11 19.07
CA ILE A 302 -12.81 -2.45 18.84
C ILE A 302 -12.43 -3.42 19.96
N ALA A 303 -11.17 -3.42 20.39
CA ALA A 303 -10.70 -4.26 21.50
C ALA A 303 -11.45 -3.97 22.80
N SER A 304 -11.75 -2.69 23.08
CA SER A 304 -12.52 -2.28 24.26
C SER A 304 -13.95 -2.82 24.26
N GLN A 305 -14.57 -2.91 23.10
CA GLN A 305 -15.92 -3.48 22.92
C GLN A 305 -15.95 -5.00 23.06
N LEU A 306 -14.84 -5.67 22.67
CA LEU A 306 -14.75 -7.12 22.73
C LEU A 306 -14.40 -7.63 24.13
N SER A 307 -13.49 -6.96 24.83
CA SER A 307 -13.03 -7.35 26.17
C SER A 307 -12.26 -6.22 26.85
N ARG A 308 -12.64 -5.90 28.09
CA ARG A 308 -11.91 -4.93 28.91
C ARG A 308 -10.45 -5.33 29.12
N GLY A 309 -10.17 -6.62 29.32
CA GLY A 309 -8.81 -7.13 29.47
C GLY A 309 -7.93 -6.90 28.25
N LYS A 310 -8.46 -7.03 27.04
CA LYS A 310 -7.72 -6.71 25.80
C LYS A 310 -7.38 -5.22 25.69
N ARG A 311 -8.32 -4.35 26.05
CA ARG A 311 -8.05 -2.90 26.10
C ARG A 311 -6.91 -2.58 27.06
N ASP A 312 -6.95 -3.11 28.28
CA ASP A 312 -5.94 -2.85 29.29
C ASP A 312 -4.56 -3.39 28.86
N GLU A 313 -4.52 -4.55 28.21
CA GLU A 313 -3.30 -5.12 27.62
C GLU A 313 -2.70 -4.17 26.55
N MET A 314 -3.52 -3.64 25.64
CA MET A 314 -3.10 -2.70 24.60
C MET A 314 -2.57 -1.41 25.21
N ILE A 315 -3.29 -0.80 26.15
CA ILE A 315 -2.84 0.42 26.83
C ILE A 315 -1.50 0.19 27.52
N ASN A 316 -1.36 -0.89 28.27
CA ASN A 316 -0.09 -1.23 28.94
C ASN A 316 1.05 -1.46 27.95
N SER A 317 0.77 -2.04 26.78
CA SER A 317 1.77 -2.20 25.71
C SER A 317 2.23 -0.84 25.15
N LEU A 318 1.28 0.07 24.86
CA LEU A 318 1.57 1.40 24.40
C LEU A 318 2.41 2.22 25.41
N LEU A 319 2.06 2.14 26.70
CA LEU A 319 2.80 2.84 27.74
C LEU A 319 4.23 2.32 27.89
N ARG A 320 4.45 1.01 27.77
CA ARG A 320 5.81 0.43 27.77
C ARG A 320 6.61 0.90 26.55
N GLU A 321 5.99 0.91 25.37
CA GLU A 321 6.62 1.43 24.15
C GLU A 321 6.93 2.92 24.29
N ALA A 322 6.01 3.72 24.87
CA ALA A 322 6.23 5.14 25.16
C ALA A 322 7.49 5.38 26.00
N ASP A 323 7.66 4.61 27.08
CA ASP A 323 8.84 4.73 27.95
C ASP A 323 10.15 4.39 27.23
N MET A 324 10.11 3.48 26.27
CA MET A 324 11.23 3.16 25.39
C MET A 324 11.50 4.31 24.42
N LEU A 325 10.46 4.78 23.73
CA LEU A 325 10.55 5.85 22.72
C LEU A 325 11.12 7.14 23.32
N LYS A 326 10.66 7.56 24.51
CA LYS A 326 11.18 8.76 25.20
C LYS A 326 12.68 8.73 25.36
N LYS A 327 13.27 7.57 25.69
CA LYS A 327 14.72 7.40 25.87
C LYS A 327 15.49 7.43 24.54
N MET A 328 14.79 7.21 23.42
CA MET A 328 15.38 7.14 22.09
C MET A 328 15.20 8.42 21.27
N VAL A 329 14.44 9.42 21.75
CA VAL A 329 14.24 10.69 21.04
C VAL A 329 15.59 11.28 20.65
N SER A 330 15.73 11.68 19.39
CA SER A 330 16.96 12.32 18.89
C SER A 330 17.06 13.75 19.41
N HIS A 331 18.24 14.14 19.86
CA HIS A 331 18.58 15.53 20.19
C HIS A 331 19.36 16.24 19.09
N GLU A 332 19.54 15.58 17.94
CA GLU A 332 20.15 16.20 16.76
C GLU A 332 19.21 17.27 16.18
N PRO A 333 19.74 18.41 15.72
CA PRO A 333 18.94 19.40 15.02
C PRO A 333 18.42 18.84 13.68
N GLY A 334 17.30 19.38 13.21
CA GLY A 334 16.73 18.97 11.93
C GLY A 334 15.24 18.70 12.01
N PHE A 335 14.71 18.16 10.93
CA PHE A 335 13.30 17.90 10.77
C PHE A 335 13.01 16.41 10.57
N PRO A 336 11.84 15.94 10.94
CA PRO A 336 11.41 14.59 10.64
C PRO A 336 11.07 14.43 9.15
N ARG A 337 11.25 13.22 8.65
CA ARG A 337 10.86 12.79 7.29
C ARG A 337 9.92 11.60 7.37
N GLY A 338 8.93 11.55 6.49
CA GLY A 338 8.05 10.41 6.31
C GLY A 338 8.10 9.93 4.85
N PHE A 339 8.51 8.69 4.61
CA PHE A 339 8.63 8.13 3.26
C PHE A 339 7.87 6.81 3.17
N TYR A 340 6.71 6.85 2.56
CA TYR A 340 5.73 5.77 2.60
C TYR A 340 5.47 5.14 1.23
N SER A 341 5.23 3.83 1.24
CA SER A 341 4.65 3.10 0.10
C SER A 341 3.13 3.16 0.13
N GLY A 342 2.56 3.39 1.31
CA GLY A 342 1.12 3.42 1.51
C GLY A 342 0.62 4.81 1.89
N GLY A 343 -0.14 5.47 1.01
CA GLY A 343 -0.66 6.82 1.26
C GLY A 343 -1.58 6.93 2.48
N THR A 344 -2.16 5.83 2.95
CA THR A 344 -2.95 5.79 4.18
C THR A 344 -2.07 6.01 5.41
N LEU A 345 -0.92 5.33 5.46
CA LEU A 345 0.06 5.45 6.54
C LEU A 345 0.71 6.83 6.55
N ALA A 346 0.99 7.37 5.36
CA ALA A 346 1.45 8.74 5.21
C ALA A 346 0.42 9.76 5.74
N THR A 347 -0.87 9.56 5.46
CA THR A 347 -1.96 10.43 5.95
C THR A 347 -2.11 10.35 7.47
N GLU A 348 -2.04 9.15 8.05
CA GLU A 348 -2.06 8.96 9.50
C GLU A 348 -0.86 9.64 10.17
N THR A 349 0.33 9.51 9.60
CA THR A 349 1.54 10.22 10.10
C THR A 349 1.37 11.73 10.04
N ALA A 350 0.80 12.26 8.96
CA ALA A 350 0.51 13.68 8.85
C ALA A 350 -0.45 14.17 9.94
N TYR A 351 -1.45 13.37 10.31
CA TYR A 351 -2.35 13.68 11.42
C TYR A 351 -1.60 13.77 12.74
N VAL A 352 -0.79 12.77 13.09
CA VAL A 352 -0.02 12.74 14.34
C VAL A 352 0.97 13.91 14.41
N TRP A 353 1.67 14.20 13.32
CA TRP A 353 2.61 15.31 13.25
C TRP A 353 1.91 16.69 13.36
N ASN A 354 0.73 16.81 12.78
CA ASN A 354 -0.09 18.02 12.92
C ASN A 354 -0.51 18.23 14.39
N LYS A 355 -0.91 17.16 15.11
CA LYS A 355 -1.19 17.21 16.56
C LYS A 355 0.02 17.61 17.39
N ALA A 356 1.22 17.24 16.96
CA ALA A 356 2.48 17.70 17.57
C ALA A 356 2.84 19.16 17.22
N GLY A 357 2.04 19.85 16.42
CA GLY A 357 2.29 21.23 15.99
C GLY A 357 3.45 21.37 15.01
N LEU A 358 3.71 20.35 14.18
CA LEU A 358 4.67 20.43 13.09
C LEU A 358 4.03 21.09 11.85
N GLU A 359 4.76 21.96 11.18
CA GLU A 359 4.40 22.46 9.86
C GLU A 359 4.84 21.43 8.82
N ILE A 360 3.86 20.83 8.12
CA ILE A 360 4.07 19.65 7.27
C ILE A 360 4.03 20.04 5.79
N TYR A 361 5.04 19.60 5.05
CA TYR A 361 5.10 19.69 3.60
C TYR A 361 4.91 18.29 3.00
N SER A 362 4.00 18.15 2.03
CA SER A 362 3.65 16.84 1.48
C SER A 362 3.14 16.92 0.05
N ASN A 363 3.23 15.80 -0.69
CA ASN A 363 2.46 15.58 -1.91
C ASN A 363 1.02 15.13 -1.63
N ILE A 364 0.68 14.85 -0.35
CA ILE A 364 -0.69 14.53 0.07
C ILE A 364 -1.48 15.81 0.28
N GLY A 365 -2.63 15.94 -0.40
CA GLY A 365 -3.48 17.14 -0.35
C GLY A 365 -4.39 17.19 0.87
N LEU A 366 -3.85 17.40 2.08
CA LEU A 366 -4.64 17.62 3.31
C LEU A 366 -4.76 19.12 3.61
N SER A 367 -5.86 19.53 4.24
CA SER A 367 -6.12 20.95 4.57
C SER A 367 -5.09 21.57 5.52
N TRP A 368 -4.38 20.74 6.28
CA TRP A 368 -3.33 21.17 7.22
C TRP A 368 -1.90 20.87 6.76
N THR A 369 -1.71 20.42 5.51
CA THR A 369 -0.39 20.26 4.90
C THR A 369 -0.16 21.32 3.84
N ARG A 370 1.09 21.73 3.69
CA ARG A 370 1.53 22.53 2.56
C ARG A 370 1.97 21.62 1.43
N ARG A 371 1.58 21.94 0.22
CA ARG A 371 2.00 21.19 -0.96
C ARG A 371 3.51 21.35 -1.19
N LEU A 372 4.18 20.24 -1.50
CA LEU A 372 5.53 20.25 -2.03
C LEU A 372 5.48 20.62 -3.52
N ASP A 373 6.20 21.68 -3.91
CA ASP A 373 6.36 22.03 -5.32
C ASP A 373 7.21 20.98 -6.06
N ASN A 374 8.15 20.38 -5.34
CA ASN A 374 9.00 19.30 -5.84
C ASN A 374 9.07 18.18 -4.80
N PRO A 375 8.38 17.04 -5.03
CA PRO A 375 8.36 15.95 -4.08
C PRO A 375 9.68 15.18 -3.97
N TYR A 376 10.64 15.47 -4.84
CA TYR A 376 12.01 14.94 -4.76
C TYR A 376 12.93 15.71 -3.80
N THR A 377 12.46 16.83 -3.23
CA THR A 377 13.22 17.65 -2.27
C THR A 377 12.44 17.79 -0.96
N SER A 378 13.15 17.95 0.18
CA SER A 378 12.50 18.14 1.47
C SER A 378 12.61 19.58 1.96
N ILE A 379 11.52 20.08 2.55
CA ILE A 379 11.41 21.39 3.18
C ILE A 379 10.77 21.17 4.56
N GLY A 380 11.44 21.58 5.65
CA GLY A 380 10.86 21.42 6.98
C GLY A 380 10.48 19.96 7.29
N ALA A 381 9.40 19.72 8.02
CA ALA A 381 8.87 18.38 8.21
C ALA A 381 8.17 17.91 6.93
N THR A 382 8.72 16.89 6.29
CA THR A 382 8.30 16.45 4.96
C THR A 382 7.76 15.01 4.98
N ILE A 383 6.58 14.82 4.39
CA ILE A 383 5.98 13.49 4.17
C ILE A 383 5.76 13.29 2.67
N VAL A 384 6.21 12.14 2.14
CA VAL A 384 6.02 11.77 0.74
C VAL A 384 5.35 10.39 0.64
N ASP A 385 4.22 10.36 -0.05
CA ASP A 385 3.57 9.13 -0.50
C ASP A 385 4.15 8.71 -1.86
N TYR A 386 5.02 7.70 -1.85
CA TYR A 386 5.61 7.13 -3.07
C TYR A 386 4.67 6.18 -3.80
N GLY A 387 3.53 5.83 -3.19
CA GLY A 387 2.46 5.06 -3.85
C GLY A 387 1.52 5.93 -4.69
N SER A 388 1.70 7.26 -4.70
CA SER A 388 0.90 8.16 -5.53
C SER A 388 1.22 8.04 -7.02
N GLU A 389 0.27 8.42 -7.88
CA GLU A 389 0.39 8.31 -9.35
C GLU A 389 1.66 8.97 -9.89
N GLU A 390 2.07 10.11 -9.35
CA GLU A 390 3.28 10.83 -9.80
C GLU A 390 4.58 10.01 -9.69
N PHE A 391 4.60 8.98 -8.84
CA PHE A 391 5.76 8.09 -8.68
C PHE A 391 5.54 6.71 -9.29
N THR A 392 4.29 6.29 -9.50
CA THR A 392 3.94 4.96 -10.01
C THR A 392 3.62 4.96 -11.50
N GLU A 393 3.42 6.12 -12.12
CA GLU A 393 3.23 6.20 -13.56
C GLU A 393 4.45 5.65 -14.31
N GLY A 394 4.25 4.55 -15.03
CA GLY A 394 5.30 3.84 -15.77
C GLY A 394 6.36 3.15 -14.89
N ARG A 395 6.11 2.98 -13.59
CA ARG A 395 7.00 2.32 -12.63
C ARG A 395 6.24 1.35 -11.74
N PRO A 396 6.91 0.31 -11.21
CA PRO A 396 6.30 -0.52 -10.19
C PRO A 396 5.95 0.26 -8.93
N HIS A 397 4.88 -0.17 -8.28
CA HIS A 397 4.53 0.36 -6.96
C HIS A 397 5.67 0.13 -5.94
N PRO A 398 5.94 1.04 -4.99
CA PRO A 398 7.07 0.95 -4.05
C PRO A 398 7.01 -0.27 -3.10
N ILE A 399 5.88 -0.95 -2.97
CA ILE A 399 5.80 -2.26 -2.30
C ILE A 399 6.58 -3.32 -3.10
N ILE A 400 6.62 -3.20 -4.44
CA ILE A 400 7.31 -4.14 -5.34
C ILE A 400 8.73 -3.67 -5.61
N ASP A 401 8.92 -2.38 -5.94
CA ASP A 401 10.23 -1.78 -6.16
C ASP A 401 10.45 -0.51 -5.32
N PRO A 402 11.08 -0.64 -4.14
CA PRO A 402 11.31 0.48 -3.22
C PRO A 402 12.50 1.37 -3.60
N THR A 403 13.21 1.10 -4.70
CA THR A 403 14.51 1.71 -5.03
C THR A 403 14.46 3.24 -5.04
N LEU A 404 13.41 3.85 -5.60
CA LEU A 404 13.27 5.31 -5.63
C LEU A 404 13.16 5.89 -4.22
N ARG A 405 12.33 5.30 -3.37
CA ARG A 405 12.16 5.68 -1.96
C ARG A 405 13.46 5.45 -1.17
N ASN A 406 14.10 4.32 -1.36
CA ASN A 406 15.33 3.97 -0.64
C ASN A 406 16.47 4.94 -0.95
N ARG A 407 16.66 5.34 -2.21
CA ARG A 407 17.63 6.39 -2.59
C ARG A 407 17.35 7.70 -1.88
N ARG A 408 16.07 8.06 -1.74
CA ARG A 408 15.68 9.26 -1.00
C ARG A 408 16.02 9.14 0.49
N ILE A 409 15.76 7.99 1.10
CA ILE A 409 16.11 7.73 2.50
C ILE A 409 17.62 7.89 2.73
N VAL A 410 18.46 7.33 1.84
CA VAL A 410 19.91 7.49 1.90
C VAL A 410 20.31 8.97 1.85
N THR A 411 19.78 9.74 0.89
CA THR A 411 20.04 11.18 0.77
C THR A 411 19.67 11.95 2.03
N GLU A 412 18.54 11.64 2.64
CA GLU A 412 18.08 12.32 3.86
C GLU A 412 18.87 11.89 5.09
N LEU A 413 19.32 10.63 5.16
CA LEU A 413 20.23 10.20 6.23
C LEU A 413 21.57 10.93 6.18
N GLU A 414 22.03 11.35 5.01
CA GLU A 414 23.26 12.12 4.83
C GLU A 414 23.05 13.64 5.01
N SER A 415 21.81 14.14 4.99
CA SER A 415 21.48 15.57 5.09
C SER A 415 21.47 16.09 6.53
N ASP A 416 22.19 17.16 6.83
CA ASP A 416 22.19 17.79 8.16
C ASP A 416 20.81 18.36 8.56
N SER A 417 19.88 18.54 7.63
CA SER A 417 18.53 19.01 7.91
C SER A 417 17.58 17.93 8.41
N THR A 418 18.00 16.66 8.46
CA THR A 418 17.16 15.53 8.86
C THR A 418 17.63 14.95 10.20
N ASN A 419 16.71 14.81 11.16
CA ASN A 419 17.00 14.18 12.46
C ASN A 419 16.35 12.81 12.64
N SER A 420 15.24 12.55 11.96
CA SER A 420 14.52 11.28 12.02
C SER A 420 13.76 10.98 10.74
N ILE A 421 13.54 9.69 10.49
CA ILE A 421 12.79 9.21 9.34
C ILE A 421 11.78 8.17 9.82
N ALA A 422 10.52 8.30 9.39
CA ALA A 422 9.49 7.26 9.49
C ALA A 422 9.26 6.63 8.11
N MET A 423 9.11 5.31 8.07
CA MET A 423 8.78 4.59 6.86
C MET A 423 7.94 3.35 7.14
N ASP A 424 7.18 2.92 6.13
CA ASP A 424 6.54 1.62 6.12
C ASP A 424 7.42 0.56 5.41
N LEU A 425 7.20 -0.68 5.77
CA LEU A 425 7.72 -1.87 5.09
C LEU A 425 6.59 -2.89 5.01
N ILE A 426 5.95 -2.98 3.85
CA ILE A 426 4.78 -3.83 3.64
C ILE A 426 5.25 -5.19 3.16
N ILE A 427 4.87 -6.25 3.91
CA ILE A 427 5.18 -7.66 3.61
C ILE A 427 3.88 -8.44 3.42
N GLY A 428 3.98 -9.71 3.06
CA GLY A 428 2.84 -10.61 2.84
C GLY A 428 2.67 -10.97 1.38
N TYR A 429 1.52 -11.52 1.03
CA TYR A 429 1.20 -11.93 -0.33
C TYR A 429 1.19 -10.73 -1.28
N GLY A 430 1.77 -10.91 -2.47
CA GLY A 430 1.93 -9.87 -3.47
C GLY A 430 3.19 -9.01 -3.32
N ALA A 431 3.78 -8.92 -2.12
CA ALA A 431 5.09 -8.31 -1.93
C ALA A 431 6.21 -9.29 -2.33
N PRO A 432 7.35 -8.80 -2.86
CA PRO A 432 8.48 -9.67 -3.20
C PRO A 432 9.03 -10.44 -1.99
N ASP A 433 9.46 -11.69 -2.20
CA ASP A 433 9.97 -12.57 -1.15
C ASP A 433 11.15 -11.99 -0.37
N ASN A 434 11.93 -11.13 -1.01
CA ASN A 434 13.15 -10.55 -0.48
C ASN A 434 13.03 -9.05 -0.19
N ILE A 435 11.82 -8.51 -0.07
CA ILE A 435 11.59 -7.05 0.05
C ILE A 435 12.33 -6.46 1.26
N VAL A 436 12.36 -7.16 2.39
CA VAL A 436 13.04 -6.70 3.61
C VAL A 436 14.54 -6.58 3.39
N SER A 437 15.17 -7.65 2.88
CA SER A 437 16.62 -7.63 2.57
C SER A 437 16.93 -6.61 1.49
N LYS A 438 16.14 -6.52 0.42
CA LYS A 438 16.35 -5.52 -0.64
C LYS A 438 16.37 -4.09 -0.09
N VAL A 439 15.44 -3.74 0.79
CA VAL A 439 15.42 -2.40 1.41
C VAL A 439 16.69 -2.18 2.23
N PHE A 440 17.06 -3.10 3.12
CA PHE A 440 18.19 -2.90 4.03
C PHE A 440 19.56 -3.12 3.38
N ASP A 441 19.66 -3.83 2.27
CA ASP A 441 20.87 -3.87 1.44
C ASP A 441 21.16 -2.49 0.80
N GLU A 442 20.10 -1.72 0.47
CA GLU A 442 20.25 -0.39 -0.12
C GLU A 442 20.47 0.72 0.92
N ILE A 443 19.76 0.69 2.08
CA ILE A 443 19.80 1.79 3.05
C ILE A 443 20.68 1.49 4.28
N GLY A 444 20.99 0.22 4.56
CA GLY A 444 21.56 -0.21 5.83
C GLY A 444 22.93 0.43 6.13
N GLU A 445 23.80 0.61 5.13
CA GLU A 445 25.10 1.27 5.33
C GLU A 445 24.91 2.74 5.72
N ALA A 446 23.99 3.46 5.09
CA ALA A 446 23.69 4.85 5.41
C ALA A 446 23.12 4.99 6.83
N VAL A 447 22.24 4.05 7.24
CA VAL A 447 21.69 4.00 8.61
C VAL A 447 22.82 3.79 9.63
N LEU A 448 23.72 2.84 9.40
CA LEU A 448 24.84 2.55 10.30
C LEU A 448 25.84 3.72 10.42
N LYS A 449 26.08 4.45 9.34
CA LYS A 449 26.95 5.63 9.33
C LYS A 449 26.33 6.82 10.08
N ASN A 450 25.00 6.94 10.08
CA ASN A 450 24.27 8.08 10.61
C ASN A 450 23.45 7.74 11.87
N ARG A 451 23.98 6.94 12.79
CA ARG A 451 23.29 6.42 13.99
C ARG A 451 22.70 7.48 14.94
N LYS A 452 23.11 8.73 14.83
CA LYS A 452 22.53 9.84 15.60
C LYS A 452 21.13 10.19 15.10
N LYS A 453 20.85 9.98 13.82
CA LYS A 453 19.53 10.11 13.23
C LYS A 453 18.71 8.86 13.51
N ARG A 454 17.42 9.02 13.66
CA ARG A 454 16.54 7.92 14.03
C ARG A 454 15.74 7.44 12.82
N LEU A 455 15.77 6.14 12.58
CA LEU A 455 14.91 5.51 11.58
C LEU A 455 13.88 4.66 12.31
N ALA A 456 12.62 5.04 12.18
CA ALA A 456 11.45 4.29 12.64
C ALA A 456 10.81 3.56 11.46
N VAL A 457 10.68 2.25 11.59
CA VAL A 457 10.12 1.37 10.55
C VAL A 457 8.85 0.72 11.09
N ARG A 458 7.72 0.97 10.43
CA ARG A 458 6.54 0.15 10.63
C ARG A 458 6.56 -1.02 9.64
N VAL A 459 6.69 -2.23 10.15
CA VAL A 459 6.51 -3.45 9.34
C VAL A 459 5.02 -3.81 9.34
N VAL A 460 4.37 -3.64 8.19
CA VAL A 460 2.98 -4.01 7.98
C VAL A 460 2.93 -5.47 7.56
N GLY A 461 2.70 -6.34 8.52
CA GLY A 461 2.69 -7.78 8.36
C GLY A 461 2.53 -8.50 9.69
N THR A 462 2.46 -9.83 9.63
CA THR A 462 2.37 -10.72 10.78
C THR A 462 3.54 -11.69 10.81
N ASP A 463 3.77 -12.34 11.95
CA ASP A 463 4.77 -13.39 12.12
C ASP A 463 4.49 -14.66 11.29
N LYS A 464 3.29 -14.75 10.70
CA LYS A 464 2.85 -15.81 9.80
C LYS A 464 3.16 -15.52 8.32
N ASP A 465 3.54 -14.28 7.99
CA ASP A 465 3.94 -13.92 6.62
C ASP A 465 5.34 -14.48 6.34
N TYR A 466 5.54 -15.02 5.15
CA TYR A 466 6.76 -15.77 4.80
C TYR A 466 8.04 -14.92 4.78
N GLN A 467 7.93 -13.59 4.66
CA GLN A 467 9.07 -12.68 4.78
C GLN A 467 9.45 -12.35 6.23
N TRP A 468 8.62 -12.72 7.23
CA TRP A 468 8.84 -12.34 8.63
C TRP A 468 10.20 -12.74 9.22
N PRO A 469 10.78 -13.90 8.87
CA PRO A 469 12.12 -14.25 9.34
C PRO A 469 13.20 -13.23 8.96
N GLN A 470 13.01 -12.44 7.88
CA GLN A 470 13.93 -11.39 7.48
C GLN A 470 13.78 -10.13 8.35
N VAL A 471 12.59 -9.90 8.95
CA VAL A 471 12.31 -8.72 9.79
C VAL A 471 13.18 -8.70 11.03
N SER A 472 13.41 -9.85 11.68
CA SER A 472 14.30 -9.95 12.84
C SER A 472 15.75 -9.53 12.55
N GLY A 473 16.15 -9.58 11.28
CA GLY A 473 17.50 -9.18 10.84
C GLY A 473 17.72 -7.67 10.73
N ILE A 474 16.66 -6.84 10.77
CA ILE A 474 16.81 -5.37 10.62
C ILE A 474 17.30 -4.68 11.90
N GLU A 475 17.12 -5.29 13.05
CA GLU A 475 17.57 -4.74 14.34
C GLU A 475 19.08 -4.48 14.38
N LYS A 476 19.87 -5.27 13.65
CA LYS A 476 21.32 -5.09 13.53
C LYS A 476 21.73 -3.71 12.99
N PHE A 477 20.84 -3.04 12.25
CA PHE A 477 21.07 -1.68 11.74
C PHE A 477 20.77 -0.60 12.78
N GLY A 478 20.21 -0.96 13.95
CA GLY A 478 19.84 0.00 15.00
C GLY A 478 18.60 0.82 14.66
N VAL A 479 17.72 0.29 13.82
CA VAL A 479 16.42 0.89 13.50
C VAL A 479 15.42 0.59 14.61
N LEU A 480 14.44 1.48 14.78
CA LEU A 480 13.29 1.26 15.64
C LEU A 480 12.18 0.57 14.84
N THR A 481 11.80 -0.64 15.25
CA THR A 481 10.61 -1.31 14.75
C THR A 481 9.42 -0.92 15.63
N SER A 482 8.46 -0.19 15.07
CA SER A 482 7.30 0.31 15.83
C SER A 482 6.14 -0.68 15.80
N SER A 483 5.37 -0.74 16.89
CA SER A 483 4.17 -1.60 17.00
C SER A 483 3.07 -1.19 16.04
N SER A 484 3.00 0.08 15.66
CA SER A 484 2.08 0.62 14.65
C SER A 484 2.69 1.81 13.92
N ASN A 485 2.06 2.20 12.81
CA ASN A 485 2.44 3.41 12.10
C ASN A 485 2.19 4.68 12.94
N ALA A 486 1.12 4.71 13.72
CA ALA A 486 0.87 5.82 14.65
C ALA A 486 2.01 5.99 15.66
N MET A 487 2.59 4.89 16.19
CA MET A 487 3.71 4.95 17.13
C MET A 487 5.02 5.39 16.46
N ALA A 488 5.27 4.98 15.21
CA ALA A 488 6.39 5.51 14.41
C ALA A 488 6.26 7.03 14.20
N ALA A 489 5.03 7.49 13.94
CA ALA A 489 4.71 8.90 13.78
C ALA A 489 4.90 9.69 15.09
N VAL A 490 4.43 9.17 16.24
CA VAL A 490 4.64 9.73 17.58
C VAL A 490 6.12 9.93 17.85
N PHE A 491 6.91 8.89 17.63
CA PHE A 491 8.35 8.94 17.86
C PHE A 491 9.06 9.99 17.00
N THR A 492 8.77 10.01 15.71
CA THR A 492 9.42 10.96 14.79
C THR A 492 8.93 12.39 14.98
N ALA A 493 7.68 12.59 15.44
CA ALA A 493 7.21 13.91 15.86
C ALA A 493 7.98 14.44 17.08
N ALA A 494 8.19 13.59 18.09
CA ALA A 494 8.98 13.93 19.27
C ALA A 494 10.44 14.26 18.93
N CYS A 495 11.07 13.50 18.01
CA CYS A 495 12.38 13.82 17.46
C CYS A 495 12.38 15.18 16.74
N GLY A 496 11.35 15.44 15.90
CA GLY A 496 11.22 16.70 15.14
C GLY A 496 11.08 17.94 16.01
N LYS A 497 10.53 17.80 17.21
CA LYS A 497 10.42 18.86 18.21
C LYS A 497 11.54 18.84 19.24
N ASN A 498 12.39 17.83 19.24
CA ASN A 498 13.40 17.58 20.28
C ASN A 498 12.77 17.56 21.69
N ASP A 499 11.59 16.97 21.79
CA ASP A 499 10.80 16.97 23.03
C ASP A 499 10.24 15.56 23.34
N PRO A 500 10.90 14.80 24.25
CA PRO A 500 10.43 13.50 24.69
C PRO A 500 9.04 13.51 25.34
N SER A 501 8.61 14.64 25.95
CA SER A 501 7.30 14.73 26.61
C SER A 501 6.13 14.66 25.62
N LEU A 502 6.36 14.99 24.35
CA LEU A 502 5.36 14.84 23.29
C LEU A 502 4.93 13.39 23.09
N VAL A 503 5.77 12.42 23.43
CA VAL A 503 5.40 11.00 23.35
C VAL A 503 4.21 10.72 24.27
N ASP A 504 4.27 11.15 25.54
CA ASP A 504 3.18 10.94 26.50
C ASP A 504 1.92 11.71 26.10
N PHE A 505 2.08 12.95 25.62
CA PHE A 505 0.95 13.76 25.14
C PHE A 505 0.24 13.09 23.97
N LEU A 506 0.95 12.71 22.92
CA LEU A 506 0.37 12.12 21.71
C LEU A 506 -0.25 10.74 21.98
N ILE A 507 0.34 9.93 22.86
CA ILE A 507 -0.25 8.65 23.26
C ILE A 507 -1.51 8.86 24.09
N SER A 508 -1.54 9.86 24.97
CA SER A 508 -2.76 10.19 25.71
C SER A 508 -3.90 10.60 24.77
N GLU A 509 -3.59 11.34 23.70
CA GLU A 509 -4.59 11.67 22.67
C GLU A 509 -5.11 10.41 21.96
N LEU A 510 -4.23 9.46 21.61
CA LEU A 510 -4.63 8.18 21.00
C LEU A 510 -5.54 7.37 21.92
N ILE A 511 -5.28 7.37 23.25
CA ILE A 511 -6.08 6.65 24.23
C ILE A 511 -7.43 7.35 24.45
N LEU A 512 -7.45 8.69 24.52
CA LEU A 512 -8.66 9.49 24.73
C LEU A 512 -9.65 9.43 23.55
N GLU A 513 -9.16 9.23 22.32
CA GLU A 513 -10.03 8.98 21.15
C GLU A 513 -10.91 7.74 21.32
N VAL A 514 -10.50 6.79 22.15
CA VAL A 514 -11.21 5.54 22.41
C VAL A 514 -12.29 5.71 23.49
N GLU A 515 -12.18 6.74 24.31
CA GLU A 515 -13.08 6.99 25.46
C GLU A 515 -14.29 7.85 25.12
N LYS A 516 -14.25 8.52 23.97
CA LYS A 516 -15.34 9.34 23.43
C LYS A 516 -16.16 8.54 22.42
#